data_36d1f20f46100ed1b7d863cb6943ad29
#
_entry.id   36d1f20f46100ed1b7d863cb6943ad29
#
_cell.length_a   1.000
_cell.length_b   1.000
_cell.length_c   1.000
_cell.angle_alpha   90.00
_cell.angle_beta   90.00
_cell.angle_gamma   90.00
#
_symmetry.space_group_name_H-M   'P 1'
#
loop_
_entity.id
_entity.type
_entity.pdbx_description
1 polymer ?
#
loop_
_entity_poly.entity_id
_entity_poly.type
_entity_poly.pdbx_seq_one_letter_code
_entity_poly.pdbx_strand_id
1 'polypeptide(L)'
;MQNLFLILSLFAYSIALRAQRPVPVKPRILVSTDIGGTDPDDNQSMTHLLMYSDKFLIEGLVSSPSYGKGNKEEIFRMITLYEKDLPKLRQYQNSLADPSYLRSITKQGNYGNAPYKGYTRSSEASNWIIKCAMKKSAQPLWILVWGGLEDLAQALHDAPQIQKKIRVYWIGGPNKKWSANSYAYIAEHFPALWFIEVNSSYYGFFSTNNIIDSVKTTEYYDKYIRAAGNLGKDFKNYYNGEVKMGDTPSLLYMMDGDPRNPSRESWGGSFEKINHSPRLRFNNATNLTDTVAFCTIVEFHLKGPAINATADSVCFWMETPYKNTVQKWPGYYLGNGQYVLRYIPKQAEILTYRFTSSIPGFPAQEGKLVVDNLWPGKKNSTDYQLGNSWYTDKADALLYDGRIQGGKTVSKWRDDALSDWAKRWEWLR
;
A
#
# COMPACT_ATOMS: atom_id res chain seq x y z
N MET A 1 -90.61 -3.86 13.12
CA MET A 1 -89.46 -3.08 13.58
C MET A 1 -88.21 -3.80 13.09
N GLN A 2 -87.71 -3.36 11.94
CA GLN A 2 -86.55 -3.95 11.27
C GLN A 2 -85.32 -3.05 11.55
N ASN A 3 -84.28 -3.58 12.19
CA ASN A 3 -83.03 -2.89 12.41
C ASN A 3 -82.13 -3.14 11.20
N LEU A 4 -81.76 -2.06 10.50
CA LEU A 4 -80.86 -2.03 9.37
C LEU A 4 -79.39 -1.83 9.90
N PHE A 5 -78.59 -2.83 9.83
CA PHE A 5 -77.15 -2.72 10.13
C PHE A 5 -76.38 -2.22 8.91
N LEU A 6 -75.82 -1.03 9.01
CA LEU A 6 -74.91 -0.43 7.99
C LEU A 6 -73.50 -0.87 8.28
N ILE A 7 -72.93 -1.72 7.42
CA ILE A 7 -71.50 -2.11 7.49
C ILE A 7 -70.72 -1.11 6.70
N LEU A 8 -69.90 -0.24 7.36
CA LEU A 8 -68.94 0.62 6.77
C LEU A 8 -67.62 -0.20 6.58
N SER A 9 -67.27 -0.56 5.33
CA SER A 9 -65.99 -1.14 4.98
C SER A 9 -64.96 -0.01 4.81
N LEU A 10 -64.03 0.12 5.77
CA LEU A 10 -62.83 0.96 5.66
C LEU A 10 -61.80 0.25 4.80
N PHE A 11 -61.61 0.69 3.58
CA PHE A 11 -60.46 0.34 2.77
C PHE A 11 -59.24 1.12 3.28
N ALA A 12 -58.37 0.47 4.07
CA ALA A 12 -57.07 1.01 4.43
C ALA A 12 -56.11 0.83 3.25
N TYR A 13 -55.84 1.89 2.51
CA TYR A 13 -54.74 1.92 1.53
C TYR A 13 -53.40 1.97 2.29
N SER A 14 -52.73 0.83 2.41
CA SER A 14 -51.36 0.75 2.88
C SER A 14 -50.43 1.27 1.78
N ILE A 15 -50.07 2.53 1.83
CA ILE A 15 -48.96 3.08 1.03
C ILE A 15 -47.68 2.51 1.62
N ALA A 16 -47.18 1.43 1.04
CA ALA A 16 -45.82 0.94 1.31
C ALA A 16 -44.81 1.97 0.80
N LEU A 17 -44.35 2.85 1.69
CA LEU A 17 -43.14 3.62 1.44
C LEU A 17 -41.98 2.63 1.20
N ARG A 18 -41.67 2.37 -0.06
CA ARG A 18 -40.38 1.77 -0.41
C ARG A 18 -39.31 2.74 0.05
N ALA A 19 -38.74 2.49 1.24
CA ALA A 19 -37.53 3.15 1.65
C ALA A 19 -36.50 2.97 0.51
N GLN A 20 -36.22 4.03 -0.22
CA GLN A 20 -35.14 4.03 -1.19
C GLN A 20 -33.90 3.63 -0.42
N ARG A 21 -33.28 2.49 -0.81
CA ARG A 21 -31.98 2.12 -0.24
C ARG A 21 -31.07 3.33 -0.45
N PRO A 22 -30.43 3.85 0.60
CA PRO A 22 -29.54 4.98 0.43
C PRO A 22 -28.50 4.61 -0.63
N VAL A 23 -28.32 5.47 -1.62
CA VAL A 23 -27.30 5.30 -2.64
C VAL A 23 -25.96 5.13 -1.91
N PRO A 24 -25.23 4.04 -2.13
CA PRO A 24 -23.95 3.84 -1.44
C PRO A 24 -23.03 5.05 -1.68
N VAL A 25 -22.62 5.69 -0.60
CA VAL A 25 -21.77 6.86 -0.69
C VAL A 25 -20.38 6.40 -1.13
N LYS A 26 -19.91 6.86 -2.29
CA LYS A 26 -18.60 6.51 -2.82
C LYS A 26 -17.50 6.90 -1.81
N PRO A 27 -16.57 6.01 -1.48
CA PRO A 27 -15.47 6.35 -0.60
C PRO A 27 -14.54 7.39 -1.25
N ARG A 28 -14.05 8.32 -0.43
CA ARG A 28 -13.03 9.29 -0.83
C ARG A 28 -11.67 8.62 -0.80
N ILE A 29 -11.00 8.56 -1.93
CA ILE A 29 -9.67 7.94 -2.02
C ILE A 29 -8.63 8.89 -2.62
N LEU A 30 -7.39 8.71 -2.17
CA LEU A 30 -6.17 9.21 -2.81
C LEU A 30 -5.23 8.03 -2.96
N VAL A 31 -4.72 7.80 -4.16
CA VAL A 31 -3.74 6.74 -4.43
C VAL A 31 -2.34 7.35 -4.45
N SER A 32 -1.43 6.75 -3.68
CA SER A 32 0.01 7.06 -3.67
C SER A 32 0.76 5.85 -4.20
N THR A 33 1.44 5.98 -5.33
CA THR A 33 1.97 4.89 -6.15
C THR A 33 3.42 5.14 -6.53
N ASP A 34 4.26 4.11 -6.60
CA ASP A 34 5.61 4.17 -7.17
C ASP A 34 5.63 3.73 -8.65
N ILE A 35 4.49 3.89 -9.33
CA ILE A 35 4.31 3.63 -10.77
C ILE A 35 5.44 4.25 -11.60
N GLY A 36 5.92 3.51 -12.60
CA GLY A 36 7.11 3.88 -13.38
C GLY A 36 8.41 3.45 -12.72
N GLY A 37 8.34 2.74 -11.59
CA GLY A 37 9.45 2.03 -10.95
C GLY A 37 9.87 0.77 -11.71
N THR A 38 10.56 -0.13 -11.02
CA THR A 38 11.09 -1.36 -11.63
C THR A 38 10.10 -2.52 -11.67
N ASP A 39 8.98 -2.41 -10.96
CA ASP A 39 7.93 -3.41 -10.87
C ASP A 39 6.62 -2.82 -11.45
N PRO A 40 6.14 -3.29 -12.63
CA PRO A 40 5.01 -2.66 -13.32
C PRO A 40 3.63 -3.15 -12.87
N ASP A 41 3.47 -3.72 -11.68
CA ASP A 41 2.15 -4.13 -11.16
C ASP A 41 1.26 -2.94 -10.78
N ASP A 42 1.86 -1.79 -10.44
CA ASP A 42 1.15 -0.52 -10.35
C ASP A 42 0.42 -0.14 -11.64
N ASN A 43 1.01 -0.40 -12.80
CA ASN A 43 0.35 -0.14 -14.09
C ASN A 43 -0.91 -1.00 -14.27
N GLN A 44 -0.83 -2.27 -13.85
CA GLN A 44 -1.99 -3.16 -13.88
C GLN A 44 -3.07 -2.70 -12.89
N SER A 45 -2.66 -2.33 -11.67
CA SER A 45 -3.56 -1.83 -10.62
C SER A 45 -4.15 -0.47 -11.00
N MET A 46 -3.39 0.40 -11.68
CA MET A 46 -3.90 1.67 -12.23
C MET A 46 -4.95 1.43 -13.34
N THR A 47 -4.73 0.45 -14.19
CA THR A 47 -5.75 0.03 -15.18
C THR A 47 -7.05 -0.38 -14.48
N HIS A 48 -6.96 -1.17 -13.41
CA HIS A 48 -8.11 -1.56 -12.61
C HIS A 48 -8.82 -0.34 -12.00
N LEU A 49 -8.08 0.57 -11.34
CA LEU A 49 -8.63 1.80 -10.78
C LEU A 49 -9.37 2.65 -11.81
N LEU A 50 -8.77 2.87 -12.99
CA LEU A 50 -9.37 3.70 -14.04
C LEU A 50 -10.66 3.10 -14.56
N MET A 51 -10.72 1.78 -14.76
CA MET A 51 -11.92 1.07 -15.18
C MET A 51 -13.02 1.04 -14.11
N TYR A 52 -12.67 1.24 -12.83
CA TYR A 52 -13.58 1.31 -11.67
C TYR A 52 -13.67 2.71 -11.06
N SER A 53 -13.30 3.75 -11.80
CA SER A 53 -13.35 5.13 -11.31
C SER A 53 -14.76 5.61 -10.93
N ASP A 54 -15.80 4.92 -11.41
CA ASP A 54 -17.20 5.13 -10.99
C ASP A 54 -17.50 4.70 -9.55
N LYS A 55 -16.67 3.88 -8.93
CA LYS A 55 -16.85 3.38 -7.56
C LYS A 55 -16.33 4.33 -6.49
N PHE A 56 -15.50 5.31 -6.84
CA PHE A 56 -14.73 6.13 -5.93
C PHE A 56 -14.95 7.63 -6.16
N LEU A 57 -14.72 8.43 -5.11
CA LEU A 57 -14.37 9.83 -5.21
C LEU A 57 -12.84 9.92 -5.20
N ILE A 58 -12.23 9.84 -6.38
CA ILE A 58 -10.77 9.90 -6.52
C ILE A 58 -10.36 11.36 -6.32
N GLU A 59 -9.66 11.68 -5.23
CA GLU A 59 -9.24 13.04 -4.89
C GLU A 59 -7.77 13.32 -5.17
N GLY A 60 -6.97 12.29 -5.45
CA GLY A 60 -5.56 12.43 -5.82
C GLY A 60 -4.99 11.15 -6.41
N LEU A 61 -4.07 11.35 -7.34
CA LEU A 61 -3.19 10.34 -7.90
C LEU A 61 -1.77 10.90 -7.72
N VAL A 62 -1.03 10.39 -6.75
CA VAL A 62 0.29 10.94 -6.43
C VAL A 62 1.37 9.90 -6.67
N SER A 63 2.45 10.35 -7.29
CA SER A 63 3.65 9.53 -7.47
C SER A 63 4.55 9.70 -6.26
N SER A 64 4.96 8.62 -5.62
CA SER A 64 5.86 8.60 -4.46
C SER A 64 6.96 7.57 -4.69
N PRO A 65 8.18 7.75 -4.18
CA PRO A 65 9.26 6.79 -4.40
C PRO A 65 9.04 5.50 -3.61
N SER A 66 9.70 4.43 -4.04
CA SER A 66 9.95 3.21 -3.28
C SER A 66 11.36 2.72 -3.63
N TYR A 67 11.53 1.60 -4.29
CA TYR A 67 12.86 1.15 -4.77
C TYR A 67 13.44 2.08 -5.85
N GLY A 68 12.59 2.72 -6.62
CA GLY A 68 12.97 3.67 -7.68
C GLY A 68 12.36 5.04 -7.46
N LYS A 69 12.57 5.90 -8.44
CA LYS A 69 11.92 7.22 -8.47
C LYS A 69 10.50 7.04 -8.96
N GLY A 70 9.52 7.50 -8.21
CA GLY A 70 8.15 7.62 -8.70
C GLY A 70 8.09 8.61 -9.88
N ASN A 71 7.16 8.38 -10.80
CA ASN A 71 7.05 9.18 -12.03
C ASN A 71 5.59 9.48 -12.38
N LYS A 72 5.15 10.72 -12.15
CA LYS A 72 3.80 11.16 -12.48
C LYS A 72 3.48 11.08 -13.98
N GLU A 73 4.48 11.15 -14.85
CA GLU A 73 4.28 11.06 -16.31
C GLU A 73 3.73 9.69 -16.70
N GLU A 74 4.08 8.65 -15.93
CA GLU A 74 3.51 7.33 -16.14
C GLU A 74 2.01 7.28 -15.77
N ILE A 75 1.60 8.00 -14.73
CA ILE A 75 0.17 8.19 -14.41
C ILE A 75 -0.54 8.89 -15.58
N PHE A 76 0.05 9.95 -16.14
CA PHE A 76 -0.51 10.65 -17.29
C PHE A 76 -0.61 9.75 -18.52
N ARG A 77 0.38 8.86 -18.74
CA ARG A 77 0.34 7.89 -19.83
C ARG A 77 -0.85 6.93 -19.66
N MET A 78 -1.06 6.39 -18.45
CA MET A 78 -2.21 5.52 -18.17
C MET A 78 -3.54 6.24 -18.35
N ILE A 79 -3.66 7.49 -17.90
CA ILE A 79 -4.84 8.31 -18.14
C ILE A 79 -5.08 8.53 -19.65
N THR A 80 -4.03 8.68 -20.44
CA THR A 80 -4.13 8.86 -21.89
C THR A 80 -4.66 7.59 -22.60
N LEU A 81 -4.28 6.41 -22.14
CA LEU A 81 -4.82 5.15 -22.63
C LEU A 81 -6.30 5.01 -22.28
N TYR A 82 -6.64 5.29 -21.04
CA TYR A 82 -8.01 5.29 -20.55
C TYR A 82 -8.90 6.29 -21.31
N GLU A 83 -8.40 7.49 -21.60
CA GLU A 83 -9.13 8.52 -22.38
C GLU A 83 -9.54 8.03 -23.77
N LYS A 84 -8.65 7.28 -24.44
CA LYS A 84 -8.95 6.66 -25.75
C LYS A 84 -10.04 5.60 -25.66
N ASP A 85 -10.14 4.89 -24.54
CA ASP A 85 -11.11 3.83 -24.33
C ASP A 85 -12.44 4.34 -23.71
N LEU A 86 -12.42 5.53 -23.11
CA LEU A 86 -13.52 6.10 -22.34
C LEU A 86 -14.84 6.23 -23.14
N PRO A 87 -14.85 6.65 -24.42
CA PRO A 87 -16.10 6.72 -25.20
C PRO A 87 -16.86 5.39 -25.26
N LYS A 88 -16.13 4.27 -25.32
CA LYS A 88 -16.70 2.93 -25.33
C LYS A 88 -17.15 2.49 -23.93
N LEU A 89 -16.32 2.72 -22.92
CA LEU A 89 -16.65 2.44 -21.52
C LEU A 89 -17.89 3.20 -21.04
N ARG A 90 -18.07 4.46 -21.46
CA ARG A 90 -19.21 5.30 -21.08
C ARG A 90 -20.54 4.87 -21.69
N GLN A 91 -20.54 4.00 -22.70
CA GLN A 91 -21.79 3.39 -23.20
C GLN A 91 -22.41 2.47 -22.15
N TYR A 92 -21.60 1.90 -21.26
CA TYR A 92 -22.05 1.00 -20.19
C TYR A 92 -22.05 1.67 -18.81
N GLN A 93 -21.15 2.63 -18.58
CA GLN A 93 -21.02 3.33 -17.31
C GLN A 93 -20.64 4.80 -17.51
N ASN A 94 -21.63 5.68 -17.56
CA ASN A 94 -21.45 7.11 -17.86
C ASN A 94 -20.84 7.92 -16.72
N SER A 95 -20.79 7.39 -15.47
CA SER A 95 -20.22 8.07 -14.30
C SER A 95 -18.73 7.80 -14.06
N LEU A 96 -18.03 7.23 -15.07
CA LEU A 96 -16.59 7.10 -15.05
C LEU A 96 -15.90 8.46 -15.02
N ALA A 97 -14.78 8.55 -14.31
CA ALA A 97 -14.06 9.80 -14.09
C ALA A 97 -13.59 10.46 -15.40
N ASP A 98 -13.61 11.78 -15.42
CA ASP A 98 -13.15 12.55 -16.56
C ASP A 98 -11.61 12.59 -16.61
N PRO A 99 -10.96 12.34 -17.76
CA PRO A 99 -9.51 12.36 -17.89
C PRO A 99 -8.87 13.72 -17.54
N SER A 100 -9.51 14.83 -17.87
CA SER A 100 -8.99 16.17 -17.52
C SER A 100 -9.00 16.39 -16.02
N TYR A 101 -10.06 15.91 -15.34
CA TYR A 101 -10.11 15.91 -13.88
C TYR A 101 -8.98 15.05 -13.28
N LEU A 102 -8.81 13.80 -13.75
CA LEU A 102 -7.76 12.91 -13.26
C LEU A 102 -6.35 13.53 -13.42
N ARG A 103 -6.08 14.18 -14.57
CA ARG A 103 -4.82 14.91 -14.77
C ARG A 103 -4.66 16.07 -13.77
N SER A 104 -5.72 16.79 -13.48
CA SER A 104 -5.67 17.96 -12.56
C SER A 104 -5.32 17.56 -11.12
N ILE A 105 -5.66 16.34 -10.69
CA ILE A 105 -5.39 15.79 -9.36
C ILE A 105 -4.12 14.91 -9.30
N THR A 106 -3.41 14.75 -10.42
CA THR A 106 -2.14 14.02 -10.48
C THR A 106 -0.99 14.90 -10.03
N LYS A 107 -0.18 14.44 -9.06
CA LYS A 107 0.90 15.21 -8.44
C LYS A 107 2.19 14.40 -8.35
N GLN A 108 3.33 15.08 -8.51
CA GLN A 108 4.65 14.50 -8.30
C GLN A 108 5.01 14.58 -6.81
N GLY A 109 5.42 13.43 -6.25
CA GLY A 109 5.99 13.35 -4.91
C GLY A 109 7.51 13.47 -4.91
N ASN A 110 8.10 13.09 -3.78
CA ASN A 110 9.55 13.04 -3.61
C ASN A 110 10.18 12.08 -4.62
N TYR A 111 11.43 12.34 -4.99
CA TYR A 111 12.19 11.50 -5.93
C TYR A 111 13.08 10.46 -5.26
N GLY A 112 13.18 10.46 -3.96
CA GLY A 112 14.05 9.56 -3.20
C GLY A 112 13.55 9.33 -1.79
N ASN A 113 14.12 8.30 -1.17
CA ASN A 113 13.76 7.89 0.17
C ASN A 113 14.19 8.92 1.22
N ALA A 114 13.46 8.98 2.32
CA ALA A 114 13.75 9.92 3.40
C ALA A 114 15.03 9.54 4.17
N PRO A 115 15.81 10.53 4.67
CA PRO A 115 16.92 10.29 5.57
C PRO A 115 16.42 9.75 6.93
N TYR A 116 17.35 9.48 7.86
CA TYR A 116 17.04 8.84 9.15
C TYR A 116 15.90 9.49 9.95
N LYS A 117 15.72 10.82 9.83
CA LYS A 117 14.61 11.52 10.49
C LYS A 117 13.22 11.17 9.94
N GLY A 118 13.12 10.52 8.76
CA GLY A 118 11.89 9.96 8.19
C GLY A 118 11.09 10.89 7.30
N TYR A 119 11.53 12.13 7.09
CA TYR A 119 10.94 13.12 6.19
C TYR A 119 12.03 13.98 5.54
N THR A 120 11.67 14.76 4.51
CA THR A 120 12.62 15.61 3.78
C THR A 120 12.13 17.06 3.73
N ARG A 121 11.51 17.42 2.64
CA ARG A 121 10.86 18.71 2.37
C ARG A 121 9.51 18.46 1.70
N SER A 122 8.60 19.42 1.85
CA SER A 122 7.29 19.37 1.22
C SER A 122 7.42 19.17 -0.29
N SER A 123 6.61 18.27 -0.83
CA SER A 123 6.47 17.99 -2.26
C SER A 123 5.11 18.48 -2.77
N GLU A 124 4.91 18.42 -4.09
CA GLU A 124 3.60 18.66 -4.68
C GLU A 124 2.57 17.62 -4.16
N ALA A 125 2.99 16.34 -3.99
CA ALA A 125 2.15 15.27 -3.48
C ALA A 125 1.83 15.43 -1.99
N SER A 126 2.81 15.70 -1.12
CA SER A 126 2.56 15.88 0.32
C SER A 126 1.62 17.06 0.59
N ASN A 127 1.79 18.19 -0.13
CA ASN A 127 0.87 19.32 -0.06
C ASN A 127 -0.54 18.96 -0.56
N TRP A 128 -0.64 18.11 -1.59
CA TRP A 128 -1.93 17.66 -2.11
C TRP A 128 -2.65 16.73 -1.13
N ILE A 129 -1.93 15.83 -0.47
CA ILE A 129 -2.46 14.98 0.61
C ILE A 129 -3.07 15.86 1.71
N ILE A 130 -2.34 16.88 2.17
CA ILE A 130 -2.82 17.83 3.18
C ILE A 130 -4.10 18.53 2.70
N LYS A 131 -4.08 19.08 1.48
CA LYS A 131 -5.22 19.78 0.88
C LYS A 131 -6.47 18.89 0.84
N CYS A 132 -6.33 17.64 0.39
CA CYS A 132 -7.45 16.69 0.32
C CYS A 132 -7.95 16.28 1.71
N ALA A 133 -7.05 16.03 2.67
CA ALA A 133 -7.40 15.68 4.04
C ALA A 133 -8.12 16.82 4.77
N MET A 134 -7.78 18.07 4.45
CA MET A 134 -8.38 19.26 5.08
C MET A 134 -9.73 19.65 4.51
N LYS A 135 -10.19 19.06 3.41
CA LYS A 135 -11.55 19.29 2.90
C LYS A 135 -12.60 18.98 3.96
N LYS A 136 -13.64 19.79 4.05
CA LYS A 136 -14.80 19.52 4.91
C LYS A 136 -15.55 18.30 4.37
N SER A 137 -15.58 17.23 5.13
CA SER A 137 -16.29 16.00 4.77
C SER A 137 -16.65 15.21 6.02
N ALA A 138 -17.79 14.51 6.00
CA ALA A 138 -18.16 13.55 7.02
C ALA A 138 -17.42 12.20 6.86
N GLN A 139 -16.84 11.95 5.67
CA GLN A 139 -16.05 10.76 5.39
C GLN A 139 -14.55 11.05 5.55
N PRO A 140 -13.77 10.11 6.11
CA PRO A 140 -12.32 10.19 6.08
C PRO A 140 -11.81 10.13 4.63
N LEU A 141 -10.63 10.69 4.39
CA LEU A 141 -9.89 10.43 3.17
C LEU A 141 -9.11 9.12 3.34
N TRP A 142 -9.35 8.15 2.47
CA TRP A 142 -8.52 6.96 2.38
C TRP A 142 -7.31 7.21 1.52
N ILE A 143 -6.13 6.94 2.06
CA ILE A 143 -4.88 6.98 1.31
C ILE A 143 -4.49 5.53 1.05
N LEU A 144 -4.59 5.11 -0.22
CA LEU A 144 -4.19 3.79 -0.69
C LEU A 144 -2.73 3.92 -1.15
N VAL A 145 -1.80 3.37 -0.37
CA VAL A 145 -0.37 3.51 -0.63
C VAL A 145 0.14 2.22 -1.28
N TRP A 146 0.60 2.33 -2.51
CA TRP A 146 1.11 1.25 -3.36
C TRP A 146 2.64 1.20 -3.40
N GLY A 147 3.29 2.25 -2.94
CA GLY A 147 4.74 2.39 -2.89
C GLY A 147 5.24 2.82 -1.52
N GLY A 148 6.17 3.78 -1.49
CA GLY A 148 6.75 4.32 -0.27
C GLY A 148 5.83 5.25 0.51
N LEU A 149 6.23 5.50 1.76
CA LEU A 149 5.50 6.35 2.71
C LEU A 149 6.03 7.79 2.76
N GLU A 150 6.98 8.16 1.92
CA GLU A 150 7.73 9.40 2.02
C GLU A 150 6.84 10.63 1.99
N ASP A 151 5.91 10.69 1.04
CA ASP A 151 5.01 11.84 0.90
C ASP A 151 3.92 11.85 1.96
N LEU A 152 3.49 10.69 2.46
CA LEU A 152 2.58 10.59 3.60
C LEU A 152 3.26 11.04 4.89
N ALA A 153 4.51 10.59 5.14
CA ALA A 153 5.29 11.00 6.30
C ALA A 153 5.54 12.52 6.30
N GLN A 154 5.88 13.06 5.12
CA GLN A 154 6.03 14.51 4.93
C GLN A 154 4.72 15.26 5.20
N ALA A 155 3.61 14.79 4.67
CA ALA A 155 2.30 15.42 4.88
C ALA A 155 1.89 15.41 6.38
N LEU A 156 2.17 14.33 7.08
CA LEU A 156 1.93 14.22 8.53
C LEU A 156 2.87 15.11 9.33
N HIS A 157 4.13 15.27 8.89
CA HIS A 157 5.10 16.19 9.50
C HIS A 157 4.64 17.64 9.38
N ASP A 158 4.26 18.06 8.16
CA ASP A 158 3.88 19.43 7.87
C ASP A 158 2.50 19.80 8.46
N ALA A 159 1.60 18.83 8.60
CA ALA A 159 0.24 19.05 9.09
C ALA A 159 -0.24 17.88 9.99
N PRO A 160 0.29 17.73 11.21
CA PRO A 160 0.02 16.58 12.09
C PRO A 160 -1.48 16.37 12.41
N GLN A 161 -2.29 17.43 12.34
CA GLN A 161 -3.73 17.36 12.58
C GLN A 161 -4.49 16.51 11.55
N ILE A 162 -3.92 16.23 10.36
CA ILE A 162 -4.59 15.42 9.35
C ILE A 162 -4.70 13.95 9.76
N GLN A 163 -3.90 13.46 10.72
CA GLN A 163 -3.98 12.09 11.22
C GLN A 163 -5.40 11.66 11.62
N LYS A 164 -6.22 12.59 12.12
CA LYS A 164 -7.61 12.34 12.53
C LYS A 164 -8.60 12.32 11.36
N LYS A 165 -8.18 12.73 10.16
CA LYS A 165 -9.01 12.91 8.97
C LYS A 165 -8.73 11.90 7.88
N ILE A 166 -7.62 11.18 7.98
CA ILE A 166 -7.19 10.18 7.00
C ILE A 166 -7.28 8.77 7.57
N ARG A 167 -7.36 7.81 6.67
CA ARG A 167 -7.16 6.38 6.90
C ARG A 167 -6.21 5.86 5.84
N VAL A 168 -5.34 4.97 6.23
CA VAL A 168 -4.30 4.44 5.35
C VAL A 168 -4.52 2.94 5.15
N TYR A 169 -4.45 2.51 3.89
CA TYR A 169 -4.23 1.12 3.51
C TYR A 169 -2.92 1.07 2.74
N TRP A 170 -1.93 0.41 3.31
CA TRP A 170 -0.59 0.35 2.75
C TRP A 170 -0.20 -1.05 2.30
N ILE A 171 0.15 -1.21 1.03
CA ILE A 171 0.85 -2.39 0.51
C ILE A 171 2.31 -2.28 0.98
N GLY A 172 2.58 -2.83 2.18
CA GLY A 172 3.88 -2.78 2.82
C GLY A 172 4.88 -3.73 2.17
N GLY A 173 5.02 -4.93 2.71
CA GLY A 173 5.91 -5.95 2.15
C GLY A 173 7.29 -5.39 1.72
N PRO A 174 7.69 -5.52 0.44
CA PRO A 174 8.93 -4.93 -0.06
C PRO A 174 9.01 -3.41 0.08
N ASN A 175 7.89 -2.68 -0.02
CA ASN A 175 7.87 -1.22 0.11
C ASN A 175 8.33 -0.76 1.50
N LYS A 176 8.05 -1.54 2.54
CA LYS A 176 8.51 -1.26 3.91
C LYS A 176 10.04 -1.25 4.01
N LYS A 177 10.72 -2.13 3.28
CA LYS A 177 12.18 -2.18 3.21
C LYS A 177 12.76 -0.86 2.67
N TRP A 178 12.12 -0.28 1.67
CA TRP A 178 12.58 0.95 1.02
C TRP A 178 12.21 2.21 1.80
N SER A 179 11.08 2.18 2.51
CA SER A 179 10.55 3.29 3.30
C SER A 179 10.84 3.18 4.81
N ALA A 180 11.89 2.49 5.20
CA ALA A 180 12.20 2.19 6.61
C ALA A 180 12.19 3.42 7.52
N ASN A 181 12.76 4.53 7.05
CA ASN A 181 12.84 5.77 7.84
C ASN A 181 11.49 6.47 7.95
N SER A 182 10.74 6.58 6.86
CA SER A 182 9.40 7.19 6.87
C SER A 182 8.41 6.35 7.67
N TYR A 183 8.48 5.02 7.56
CA TYR A 183 7.67 4.13 8.39
C TYR A 183 7.99 4.29 9.89
N ALA A 184 9.27 4.29 10.26
CA ALA A 184 9.70 4.49 11.64
C ALA A 184 9.19 5.82 12.20
N TYR A 185 9.27 6.90 11.42
CA TYR A 185 8.76 8.21 11.79
C TYR A 185 7.25 8.19 12.06
N ILE A 186 6.47 7.57 11.17
CA ILE A 186 5.02 7.46 11.33
C ILE A 186 4.67 6.62 12.57
N ALA A 187 5.31 5.46 12.76
CA ALA A 187 5.06 4.57 13.89
C ALA A 187 5.39 5.24 15.24
N GLU A 188 6.45 6.06 15.29
CA GLU A 188 6.89 6.75 16.50
C GLU A 188 6.04 7.98 16.84
N HIS A 189 5.68 8.79 15.83
CA HIS A 189 5.07 10.10 16.07
C HIS A 189 3.56 10.14 15.82
N PHE A 190 2.99 9.15 15.13
CA PHE A 190 1.57 9.09 14.79
C PHE A 190 0.90 7.76 15.20
N PRO A 191 1.09 7.30 16.44
CA PRO A 191 0.53 6.02 16.89
C PRO A 191 -1.01 5.99 16.83
N ALA A 192 -1.67 7.14 16.86
CA ALA A 192 -3.13 7.25 16.76
C ALA A 192 -3.67 7.26 15.33
N LEU A 193 -2.80 7.19 14.31
CA LEU A 193 -3.21 7.11 12.90
C LEU A 193 -4.01 5.82 12.67
N TRP A 194 -5.09 5.92 11.90
CA TRP A 194 -5.82 4.75 11.44
C TRP A 194 -5.06 4.13 10.25
N PHE A 195 -4.49 2.93 10.45
CA PHE A 195 -3.50 2.37 9.53
C PHE A 195 -3.68 0.85 9.37
N ILE A 196 -3.84 0.38 8.13
CA ILE A 196 -3.72 -1.03 7.78
C ILE A 196 -2.36 -1.23 7.11
N GLU A 197 -1.51 -2.01 7.76
CA GLU A 197 -0.20 -2.39 7.27
C GLU A 197 -0.25 -3.81 6.71
N VAL A 198 -0.20 -3.92 5.38
CA VAL A 198 -0.31 -5.20 4.67
C VAL A 198 1.08 -5.62 4.20
N ASN A 199 1.72 -6.51 4.94
CA ASN A 199 3.09 -6.97 4.64
C ASN A 199 3.12 -8.26 3.82
N SER A 200 2.04 -9.05 3.86
CA SER A 200 2.03 -10.40 3.29
C SER A 200 0.73 -10.75 2.56
N SER A 201 -0.43 -10.51 3.16
CA SER A 201 -1.70 -11.06 2.65
C SER A 201 -2.04 -10.65 1.21
N TYR A 202 -1.61 -9.47 0.75
CA TYR A 202 -1.81 -9.00 -0.63
C TYR A 202 -1.20 -9.96 -1.69
N TYR A 203 -0.13 -10.70 -1.34
CA TYR A 203 0.42 -11.74 -2.19
C TYR A 203 -0.62 -12.82 -2.54
N GLY A 204 -1.62 -13.04 -1.69
CA GLY A 204 -2.73 -13.95 -1.96
C GLY A 204 -3.51 -13.61 -3.24
N PHE A 205 -3.36 -12.40 -3.78
CA PHE A 205 -3.98 -12.04 -5.05
C PHE A 205 -3.26 -12.66 -6.27
N PHE A 206 -1.94 -12.90 -6.21
CA PHE A 206 -1.15 -13.37 -7.35
C PHE A 206 -0.14 -14.50 -7.03
N SER A 207 0.01 -14.89 -5.78
CA SER A 207 0.99 -15.90 -5.35
C SER A 207 0.37 -16.86 -4.35
N THR A 208 -0.28 -17.92 -4.81
CA THR A 208 -0.83 -18.96 -3.93
C THR A 208 -0.16 -20.30 -4.20
N ASN A 209 -0.15 -21.22 -3.24
CA ASN A 209 0.46 -22.55 -3.42
C ASN A 209 -0.42 -23.53 -4.25
N ASN A 210 -1.70 -23.24 -4.39
CA ASN A 210 -2.66 -24.15 -5.04
C ASN A 210 -2.93 -23.76 -6.50
N ILE A 211 -2.06 -22.95 -7.09
CA ILE A 211 -2.35 -22.38 -8.37
C ILE A 211 -1.81 -23.26 -9.50
N ILE A 212 -2.66 -24.05 -10.00
CA ILE A 212 -2.90 -24.15 -11.46
C ILE A 212 -3.67 -22.86 -11.81
N ASP A 213 -2.99 -21.78 -12.03
CA ASP A 213 -3.65 -20.52 -11.95
C ASP A 213 -3.61 -19.80 -13.30
N SER A 214 -4.78 -19.57 -13.87
CA SER A 214 -4.96 -18.67 -15.01
C SER A 214 -4.34 -17.28 -14.78
N VAL A 215 -4.05 -16.91 -13.54
CA VAL A 215 -3.39 -15.65 -13.17
C VAL A 215 -1.88 -15.72 -13.39
N LYS A 216 -1.24 -16.86 -13.12
CA LYS A 216 0.20 -17.08 -13.40
C LYS A 216 0.48 -17.47 -14.87
N THR A 217 -0.56 -17.59 -15.65
CA THR A 217 -0.50 -17.84 -17.10
C THR A 217 -1.07 -16.64 -17.83
N THR A 218 -0.93 -16.63 -19.15
CA THR A 218 -1.56 -15.59 -19.97
C THR A 218 -3.03 -15.89 -20.28
N GLU A 219 -3.63 -16.94 -19.73
CA GLU A 219 -5.01 -17.36 -20.07
C GLU A 219 -6.04 -16.27 -19.82
N TYR A 220 -5.98 -15.61 -18.66
CA TYR A 220 -6.91 -14.52 -18.36
C TYR A 220 -6.73 -13.34 -19.33
N TYR A 221 -5.47 -12.97 -19.63
CA TYR A 221 -5.13 -11.95 -20.60
C TYR A 221 -5.66 -12.32 -21.99
N ASP A 222 -5.38 -13.53 -22.46
CA ASP A 222 -5.78 -14.00 -23.78
C ASP A 222 -7.29 -14.04 -23.92
N LYS A 223 -7.99 -14.45 -22.88
CA LYS A 223 -9.45 -14.60 -22.89
C LYS A 223 -10.18 -13.26 -22.78
N TYR A 224 -9.72 -12.34 -21.93
CA TYR A 224 -10.51 -11.15 -21.58
C TYR A 224 -9.86 -9.83 -21.99
N ILE A 225 -8.51 -9.72 -21.99
CA ILE A 225 -7.81 -8.44 -22.07
C ILE A 225 -7.24 -8.15 -23.45
N ARG A 226 -6.63 -9.13 -24.12
CA ARG A 226 -5.85 -8.97 -25.38
C ARG A 226 -6.54 -8.13 -26.44
N ALA A 227 -7.85 -8.32 -26.65
CA ALA A 227 -8.63 -7.65 -27.68
C ALA A 227 -9.37 -6.39 -27.15
N ALA A 228 -9.14 -5.98 -25.90
CA ALA A 228 -9.94 -4.99 -25.19
C ALA A 228 -9.27 -3.62 -25.16
N GLY A 229 -9.54 -2.79 -26.18
CA GLY A 229 -9.18 -1.38 -26.20
C GLY A 229 -7.66 -1.08 -26.18
N ASN A 230 -7.32 0.14 -25.80
CA ASN A 230 -5.93 0.59 -25.66
C ASN A 230 -5.30 0.14 -24.34
N LEU A 231 -6.08 0.12 -23.26
CA LEU A 231 -5.64 -0.40 -21.96
C LEU A 231 -5.27 -1.89 -22.06
N GLY A 232 -6.07 -2.69 -22.75
CA GLY A 232 -5.80 -4.12 -22.94
C GLY A 232 -4.58 -4.38 -23.80
N LYS A 233 -4.36 -3.59 -24.86
CA LYS A 233 -3.16 -3.68 -25.69
C LYS A 233 -1.91 -3.35 -24.91
N ASP A 234 -1.96 -2.35 -24.05
CA ASP A 234 -0.84 -1.90 -23.21
C ASP A 234 -0.52 -2.91 -22.10
N PHE A 235 -1.53 -3.61 -21.59
CA PHE A 235 -1.40 -4.57 -20.49
C PHE A 235 -0.37 -5.68 -20.77
N LYS A 236 -0.17 -6.05 -22.02
CA LYS A 236 0.84 -7.03 -22.44
C LYS A 236 2.27 -6.62 -22.09
N ASN A 237 2.53 -5.33 -21.98
CA ASN A 237 3.86 -4.82 -21.62
C ASN A 237 4.25 -5.16 -20.18
N TYR A 238 3.29 -5.61 -19.35
CA TYR A 238 3.47 -5.94 -17.95
C TYR A 238 3.42 -7.47 -17.79
N TYR A 239 4.53 -8.06 -17.35
CA TYR A 239 4.67 -9.52 -17.14
C TYR A 239 4.18 -10.37 -18.31
N ASN A 240 4.31 -9.88 -19.57
CA ASN A 240 3.79 -10.53 -20.77
C ASN A 240 2.27 -10.83 -20.76
N GLY A 241 1.52 -10.11 -19.94
CA GLY A 241 0.08 -10.29 -19.77
C GLY A 241 -0.31 -11.14 -18.55
N GLU A 242 0.63 -11.72 -17.81
CA GLU A 242 0.30 -12.32 -16.52
C GLU A 242 -0.29 -11.28 -15.56
N VAL A 243 -1.34 -11.67 -14.84
CA VAL A 243 -2.01 -10.79 -13.88
C VAL A 243 -1.28 -10.84 -12.54
N LYS A 244 -0.53 -9.79 -12.20
CA LYS A 244 0.06 -9.60 -10.88
C LYS A 244 -0.78 -8.68 -10.01
N MET A 245 -1.01 -7.44 -10.44
CA MET A 245 -1.91 -6.48 -9.80
C MET A 245 -1.71 -6.38 -8.27
N GLY A 246 -0.45 -6.27 -7.82
CA GLY A 246 -0.08 -6.36 -6.40
C GLY A 246 -0.74 -5.33 -5.49
N ASP A 247 -1.15 -4.18 -6.03
CA ASP A 247 -1.75 -3.08 -5.27
C ASP A 247 -3.28 -3.08 -5.31
N THR A 248 -3.84 -3.87 -6.25
CA THR A 248 -5.29 -4.01 -6.42
C THR A 248 -6.03 -4.42 -5.14
N PRO A 249 -5.50 -5.24 -4.22
CA PRO A 249 -6.18 -5.53 -2.95
C PRO A 249 -6.59 -4.28 -2.17
N SER A 250 -5.86 -3.18 -2.26
CA SER A 250 -6.26 -1.91 -1.64
C SER A 250 -7.54 -1.32 -2.23
N LEU A 251 -7.75 -1.46 -3.55
CA LEU A 251 -8.97 -1.07 -4.24
C LEU A 251 -10.12 -2.01 -3.90
N LEU A 252 -9.86 -3.31 -3.94
CA LEU A 252 -10.83 -4.37 -3.64
C LEU A 252 -11.37 -4.26 -2.21
N TYR A 253 -10.52 -3.86 -1.24
CA TYR A 253 -10.91 -3.58 0.13
C TYR A 253 -11.97 -2.45 0.22
N MET A 254 -11.87 -1.47 -0.67
CA MET A 254 -12.80 -0.35 -0.74
C MET A 254 -14.06 -0.68 -1.57
N MET A 255 -14.02 -1.70 -2.43
CA MET A 255 -15.11 -2.07 -3.34
C MET A 255 -16.08 -3.05 -2.70
N ASP A 256 -15.58 -4.02 -1.95
CA ASP A 256 -16.38 -5.07 -1.33
C ASP A 256 -15.92 -5.30 0.11
N GLY A 257 -16.86 -5.11 1.06
CA GLY A 257 -16.61 -5.22 2.50
C GLY A 257 -17.09 -4.00 3.28
N ASP A 258 -16.68 -3.91 4.54
CA ASP A 258 -16.89 -2.73 5.39
C ASP A 258 -15.54 -2.08 5.72
N PRO A 259 -15.10 -1.05 4.99
CA PRO A 259 -13.82 -0.41 5.22
C PRO A 259 -13.63 0.16 6.64
N ARG A 260 -14.72 0.32 7.41
CA ARG A 260 -14.65 0.78 8.81
C ARG A 260 -14.29 -0.34 9.79
N ASN A 261 -14.39 -1.59 9.36
CA ASN A 261 -14.10 -2.76 10.19
C ASN A 261 -13.10 -3.69 9.50
N PRO A 262 -11.80 -3.46 9.65
CA PRO A 262 -10.75 -4.25 8.98
C PRO A 262 -10.74 -5.73 9.35
N SER A 263 -11.35 -6.11 10.48
CA SER A 263 -11.40 -7.52 10.88
C SER A 263 -12.45 -8.33 10.11
N ARG A 264 -13.39 -7.67 9.44
CA ARG A 264 -14.36 -8.33 8.57
C ARG A 264 -13.74 -8.67 7.22
N GLU A 265 -14.35 -9.64 6.57
CA GLU A 265 -13.95 -10.04 5.23
C GLU A 265 -14.24 -8.96 4.19
N SER A 266 -13.34 -8.85 3.24
CA SER A 266 -13.48 -8.06 2.03
C SER A 266 -12.69 -8.74 0.91
N TRP A 267 -12.94 -8.35 -0.30
CA TRP A 267 -12.13 -8.83 -1.44
C TRP A 267 -10.65 -8.43 -1.34
N GLY A 268 -10.34 -7.35 -0.63
CA GLY A 268 -8.98 -6.87 -0.37
C GLY A 268 -8.35 -7.38 0.93
N GLY A 269 -8.97 -8.38 1.57
CA GLY A 269 -8.44 -9.02 2.76
C GLY A 269 -9.17 -8.68 4.05
N SER A 270 -8.76 -9.32 5.12
CA SER A 270 -9.19 -9.05 6.48
C SER A 270 -8.00 -9.07 7.42
N PHE A 271 -8.02 -8.19 8.42
CA PHE A 271 -6.85 -7.84 9.22
C PHE A 271 -7.13 -7.97 10.71
N GLU A 272 -6.08 -8.07 11.51
CA GLU A 272 -6.17 -8.06 12.97
C GLU A 272 -5.49 -6.84 13.55
N LYS A 273 -5.85 -6.50 14.79
CA LYS A 273 -5.21 -5.38 15.49
C LYS A 273 -3.78 -5.69 15.86
N ILE A 274 -2.93 -4.69 15.69
CA ILE A 274 -1.56 -4.70 16.18
C ILE A 274 -1.33 -3.48 17.07
N ASN A 275 -0.65 -3.64 18.19
CA ASN A 275 -0.38 -2.57 19.16
C ASN A 275 1.10 -2.24 19.31
N HIS A 276 1.95 -2.82 18.51
CA HIS A 276 3.40 -2.55 18.47
C HIS A 276 3.93 -2.78 17.05
N SER A 277 4.99 -2.06 16.70
CA SER A 277 5.77 -2.33 15.49
C SER A 277 7.14 -2.86 15.90
N PRO A 278 7.50 -4.08 15.49
CA PRO A 278 8.76 -4.71 15.90
C PRO A 278 9.97 -3.87 15.52
N ARG A 279 10.83 -3.62 16.52
CA ARG A 279 12.12 -2.93 16.35
C ARG A 279 13.18 -3.59 17.20
N LEU A 280 14.32 -3.86 16.61
CA LEU A 280 15.51 -4.35 17.33
C LEU A 280 16.70 -3.44 17.08
N ARG A 281 17.49 -3.16 18.12
CA ARG A 281 18.68 -2.32 18.07
C ARG A 281 19.92 -3.13 18.31
N PHE A 282 20.92 -2.93 17.47
CA PHE A 282 22.23 -3.54 17.56
C PHE A 282 23.32 -2.47 17.59
N ASN A 283 24.28 -2.61 18.51
CA ASN A 283 25.39 -1.66 18.63
C ASN A 283 26.64 -2.11 17.82
N ASN A 284 26.59 -3.29 17.25
CA ASN A 284 27.62 -3.89 16.42
C ASN A 284 26.96 -4.72 15.32
N ALA A 285 27.76 -5.26 14.40
CA ALA A 285 27.29 -6.26 13.46
C ALA A 285 26.75 -7.50 14.19
N THR A 286 25.73 -8.11 13.63
CA THR A 286 25.03 -9.29 14.15
C THR A 286 25.69 -10.58 13.69
N ASN A 287 25.31 -11.70 14.28
CA ASN A 287 25.78 -13.05 13.92
C ASN A 287 24.60 -14.03 13.81
N LEU A 288 24.85 -15.31 13.57
CA LEU A 288 23.82 -16.32 13.35
C LEU A 288 22.93 -16.63 14.58
N THR A 289 23.27 -16.12 15.76
CA THR A 289 22.40 -16.23 16.97
C THR A 289 21.36 -15.12 17.03
N ASP A 290 21.55 -14.05 16.26
CA ASP A 290 20.62 -12.93 16.20
C ASP A 290 19.49 -13.24 15.22
N THR A 291 18.26 -13.26 15.73
CA THR A 291 17.07 -13.61 14.95
C THR A 291 16.06 -12.46 15.00
N VAL A 292 15.47 -12.13 13.87
CA VAL A 292 14.39 -11.14 13.74
C VAL A 292 13.25 -11.71 12.90
N ALA A 293 12.03 -11.25 13.13
CA ALA A 293 10.93 -11.49 12.23
C ALA A 293 11.08 -10.68 10.94
N PHE A 294 10.56 -11.17 9.81
CA PHE A 294 10.53 -10.35 8.59
C PHE A 294 9.71 -9.07 8.84
N CYS A 295 9.99 -8.02 8.11
CA CYS A 295 9.39 -6.69 8.30
C CYS A 295 9.69 -6.00 9.65
N THR A 296 10.56 -6.56 10.50
CA THR A 296 11.08 -5.88 11.70
C THR A 296 12.01 -4.73 11.32
N ILE A 297 11.90 -3.61 12.01
CA ILE A 297 12.86 -2.51 11.90
C ILE A 297 14.14 -2.90 12.65
N VAL A 298 15.20 -3.15 11.91
CA VAL A 298 16.55 -3.39 12.44
C VAL A 298 17.29 -2.07 12.45
N GLU A 299 17.67 -1.58 13.62
CA GLU A 299 18.46 -0.36 13.79
C GLU A 299 19.89 -0.72 14.22
N PHE A 300 20.87 -0.28 13.45
CA PHE A 300 22.27 -0.36 13.82
C PHE A 300 22.73 0.99 14.38
N HIS A 301 23.30 0.97 15.58
CA HIS A 301 23.89 2.11 16.26
C HIS A 301 25.39 1.85 16.44
N LEU A 302 26.18 2.36 15.51
CA LEU A 302 27.64 2.13 15.49
C LEU A 302 28.36 3.34 16.10
N LYS A 303 29.50 3.08 16.78
CA LYS A 303 30.41 4.12 17.25
C LYS A 303 31.59 4.24 16.29
N GLY A 304 31.99 5.45 16.00
CA GLY A 304 33.11 5.74 15.08
C GLY A 304 33.71 7.12 15.34
N PRO A 305 34.58 7.61 14.45
CA PRO A 305 35.21 8.92 14.62
C PRO A 305 34.17 10.06 14.62
N ALA A 306 34.47 11.13 15.34
CA ALA A 306 33.69 12.35 15.24
C ALA A 306 34.01 13.06 13.92
N ILE A 307 32.99 13.45 13.18
CA ILE A 307 33.09 14.14 11.89
C ILE A 307 32.20 15.39 11.87
N ASN A 308 32.48 16.29 10.96
CA ASN A 308 31.61 17.43 10.68
C ASN A 308 30.67 17.05 9.50
N ALA A 309 29.48 16.54 9.83
CA ALA A 309 28.45 16.20 8.87
C ALA A 309 27.06 16.53 9.44
N THR A 310 26.11 16.80 8.53
CA THR A 310 24.70 16.98 8.92
C THR A 310 24.04 15.63 9.19
N ALA A 311 22.99 15.61 10.02
CA ALA A 311 22.24 14.40 10.33
C ALA A 311 21.56 13.74 9.10
N ASP A 312 21.36 14.49 8.04
CA ASP A 312 20.76 13.99 6.77
C ASP A 312 21.82 13.52 5.76
N SER A 313 23.12 13.66 6.08
CA SER A 313 24.22 13.25 5.20
C SER A 313 24.46 11.76 5.31
N VAL A 314 24.51 11.07 4.16
CA VAL A 314 24.92 9.67 4.10
C VAL A 314 26.41 9.56 4.38
N CYS A 315 26.79 8.84 5.41
CA CYS A 315 28.16 8.72 5.89
C CYS A 315 28.74 7.32 5.76
N PHE A 316 27.89 6.31 5.66
CA PHE A 316 28.29 4.93 5.46
C PHE A 316 27.20 4.16 4.75
N TRP A 317 27.47 2.92 4.39
CA TRP A 317 26.54 2.03 3.72
C TRP A 317 26.53 0.67 4.41
N MET A 318 25.35 0.08 4.51
CA MET A 318 25.21 -1.37 4.67
C MET A 318 25.05 -1.96 3.27
N GLU A 319 25.92 -2.84 2.90
CA GLU A 319 25.90 -3.54 1.62
C GLU A 319 25.38 -4.95 1.80
N THR A 320 24.39 -5.34 1.00
CA THR A 320 23.80 -6.68 1.00
C THR A 320 23.86 -7.29 -0.40
N PRO A 321 24.24 -8.57 -0.55
CA PRO A 321 24.16 -9.27 -1.83
C PRO A 321 22.72 -9.32 -2.34
N TYR A 322 22.53 -9.14 -3.63
CA TYR A 322 21.24 -9.30 -4.28
C TYR A 322 21.41 -9.80 -5.72
N LYS A 323 21.06 -11.07 -5.96
CA LYS A 323 21.34 -11.73 -7.24
C LYS A 323 22.82 -11.55 -7.62
N ASN A 324 23.11 -10.96 -8.77
CA ASN A 324 24.48 -10.69 -9.26
C ASN A 324 24.97 -9.25 -8.94
N THR A 325 24.29 -8.55 -8.02
CA THR A 325 24.60 -7.16 -7.66
C THR A 325 24.69 -6.99 -6.15
N VAL A 326 25.03 -5.79 -5.71
CA VAL A 326 25.04 -5.38 -4.30
C VAL A 326 24.05 -4.25 -4.12
N GLN A 327 23.09 -4.43 -3.18
CA GLN A 327 22.23 -3.35 -2.73
C GLN A 327 22.91 -2.58 -1.60
N LYS A 328 22.76 -1.25 -1.62
CA LYS A 328 23.36 -0.33 -0.64
C LYS A 328 22.28 0.40 0.13
N TRP A 329 22.38 0.36 1.46
CA TRP A 329 21.45 0.99 2.39
C TRP A 329 22.16 2.13 3.09
N PRO A 330 21.64 3.37 3.03
CA PRO A 330 22.33 4.54 3.55
C PRO A 330 22.34 4.56 5.08
N GLY A 331 23.48 4.89 5.64
CA GLY A 331 23.67 5.16 7.05
C GLY A 331 24.08 6.61 7.30
N TYR A 332 23.70 7.12 8.45
CA TYR A 332 23.73 8.54 8.79
C TYR A 332 24.52 8.80 10.06
N TYR A 333 24.95 10.05 10.25
CA TYR A 333 25.70 10.50 11.42
C TYR A 333 24.82 11.40 12.30
N LEU A 334 24.65 11.03 13.58
CA LEU A 334 23.85 11.80 14.54
C LEU A 334 24.67 12.71 15.45
N GLY A 335 25.98 12.87 15.21
CA GLY A 335 26.87 13.63 16.07
C GLY A 335 27.63 12.74 17.08
N ASN A 336 28.66 13.30 17.70
CA ASN A 336 29.42 12.67 18.78
C ASN A 336 29.92 11.24 18.49
N GLY A 337 30.29 10.95 17.25
CA GLY A 337 30.74 9.61 16.84
C GLY A 337 29.62 8.56 16.75
N GLN A 338 28.33 8.97 16.73
CA GLN A 338 27.19 8.06 16.59
C GLN A 338 26.79 7.93 15.12
N TYR A 339 26.78 6.70 14.61
CA TYR A 339 26.36 6.35 13.25
C TYR A 339 25.16 5.43 13.32
N VAL A 340 24.15 5.69 12.51
CA VAL A 340 22.88 4.96 12.56
C VAL A 340 22.39 4.55 11.17
N LEU A 341 21.73 3.40 11.11
CA LEU A 341 21.09 2.90 9.92
C LEU A 341 19.84 2.10 10.30
N ARG A 342 18.77 2.24 9.52
CA ARG A 342 17.61 1.34 9.57
C ARG A 342 17.57 0.44 8.36
N TYR A 343 17.31 -0.83 8.61
CA TYR A 343 17.09 -1.84 7.60
C TYR A 343 15.84 -2.66 7.94
N ILE A 344 15.09 -3.09 6.94
CA ILE A 344 13.93 -3.95 7.13
C ILE A 344 14.07 -5.16 6.21
N PRO A 345 14.24 -6.37 6.72
CA PRO A 345 14.24 -7.59 5.92
C PRO A 345 12.83 -7.88 5.42
N LYS A 346 12.69 -8.23 4.13
CA LYS A 346 11.40 -8.44 3.48
C LYS A 346 10.98 -9.90 3.35
N GLN A 347 11.81 -10.83 3.73
CA GLN A 347 11.57 -12.28 3.60
C GLN A 347 12.42 -13.05 4.60
N ALA A 348 12.03 -14.31 4.86
CA ALA A 348 12.84 -15.24 5.64
C ALA A 348 14.11 -15.61 4.89
N GLU A 349 15.27 -15.36 5.50
CA GLU A 349 16.58 -15.62 4.91
C GLU A 349 17.70 -15.59 5.98
N ILE A 350 18.86 -16.10 5.66
CA ILE A 350 20.08 -15.75 6.36
C ILE A 350 20.70 -14.57 5.59
N LEU A 351 20.47 -13.37 6.10
CA LEU A 351 21.00 -12.15 5.52
C LEU A 351 22.48 -12.05 5.86
N THR A 352 23.34 -11.84 4.85
CA THR A 352 24.74 -11.43 5.02
C THR A 352 24.90 -9.99 4.60
N TYR A 353 25.71 -9.22 5.32
CA TYR A 353 25.94 -7.81 5.00
C TYR A 353 27.30 -7.34 5.49
N ARG A 354 27.76 -6.18 4.99
CA ARG A 354 28.91 -5.48 5.51
C ARG A 354 28.66 -3.98 5.61
N PHE A 355 29.27 -3.34 6.59
CA PHE A 355 29.32 -1.89 6.68
C PHE A 355 30.55 -1.33 6.00
N THR A 356 30.37 -0.34 5.14
CA THR A 356 31.46 0.32 4.39
C THR A 356 31.33 1.85 4.49
N SER A 357 32.47 2.54 4.56
CA SER A 357 32.54 4.01 4.56
C SER A 357 33.87 4.47 4.01
N SER A 358 33.90 5.67 3.44
CA SER A 358 35.13 6.37 3.09
C SER A 358 35.74 7.17 4.25
N ILE A 359 35.06 7.20 5.40
CA ILE A 359 35.53 7.94 6.59
C ILE A 359 36.69 7.17 7.24
N PRO A 360 37.87 7.77 7.38
CA PRO A 360 39.01 7.13 8.06
C PRO A 360 38.66 6.76 9.50
N GLY A 361 38.97 5.51 9.90
CA GLY A 361 38.68 5.00 11.24
C GLY A 361 37.21 4.59 11.48
N PHE A 362 36.36 4.61 10.45
CA PHE A 362 35.01 4.02 10.54
C PHE A 362 35.11 2.50 10.78
N PRO A 363 34.32 1.91 11.72
CA PRO A 363 34.39 0.50 12.06
C PRO A 363 33.74 -0.36 10.98
N ALA A 364 34.49 -0.70 9.94
CA ALA A 364 34.02 -1.67 8.94
C ALA A 364 33.80 -3.03 9.64
N GLN A 365 32.61 -3.60 9.45
CA GLN A 365 32.21 -4.86 10.06
C GLN A 365 31.39 -5.68 9.05
N GLU A 366 31.50 -6.99 9.15
CA GLU A 366 30.62 -7.92 8.46
C GLU A 366 29.66 -8.56 9.45
N GLY A 367 28.42 -8.82 9.01
CA GLY A 367 27.40 -9.39 9.87
C GLY A 367 26.55 -10.43 9.15
N LYS A 368 25.86 -11.22 9.99
CA LYS A 368 24.83 -12.17 9.56
C LYS A 368 23.63 -12.00 10.46
N LEU A 369 22.45 -12.15 9.90
CA LEU A 369 21.18 -12.02 10.62
C LEU A 369 20.22 -13.11 10.14
N VAL A 370 19.64 -13.87 11.06
CA VAL A 370 18.59 -14.83 10.75
C VAL A 370 17.25 -14.10 10.71
N VAL A 371 16.53 -14.27 9.62
CA VAL A 371 15.20 -13.67 9.44
C VAL A 371 14.16 -14.77 9.38
N ASP A 372 13.22 -14.77 10.33
CA ASP A 372 12.13 -15.73 10.41
C ASP A 372 10.90 -15.25 9.63
N ASN A 373 10.10 -16.23 9.16
CA ASN A 373 8.83 -15.96 8.47
C ASN A 373 7.67 -15.75 9.47
N LEU A 374 7.89 -14.90 10.48
CA LEU A 374 6.89 -14.55 11.46
C LEU A 374 6.67 -13.05 11.48
N TRP A 375 5.41 -12.64 11.49
CA TRP A 375 5.03 -11.24 11.65
C TRP A 375 3.83 -11.15 12.62
N PRO A 376 3.84 -10.26 13.62
CA PRO A 376 4.89 -9.29 13.96
C PRO A 376 6.05 -9.86 14.79
N GLY A 377 6.09 -11.15 15.07
CA GLY A 377 7.08 -11.77 15.95
C GLY A 377 6.81 -11.50 17.45
N LYS A 378 7.81 -11.74 18.29
CA LYS A 378 7.68 -11.51 19.73
C LYS A 378 7.86 -10.03 20.07
N LYS A 379 6.95 -9.51 20.89
CA LYS A 379 7.06 -8.14 21.43
C LYS A 379 8.31 -8.00 22.29
N ASN A 380 8.99 -6.85 22.16
CA ASN A 380 10.16 -6.52 22.97
C ASN A 380 10.10 -5.04 23.44
N SER A 381 11.01 -4.67 24.35
CA SER A 381 11.02 -3.33 24.98
C SER A 381 11.40 -2.19 24.03
N THR A 382 11.97 -2.48 22.88
CA THR A 382 12.40 -1.48 21.89
C THR A 382 11.36 -1.21 20.82
N ASP A 383 10.25 -1.97 20.77
CA ASP A 383 9.19 -1.81 19.80
C ASP A 383 8.55 -0.42 19.85
N TYR A 384 8.15 0.10 18.69
CA TYR A 384 7.26 1.26 18.67
C TYR A 384 5.90 0.87 19.23
N GLN A 385 5.35 1.67 20.13
CA GLN A 385 4.02 1.47 20.69
C GLN A 385 2.99 2.09 19.77
N LEU A 386 2.12 1.26 19.20
CA LEU A 386 1.04 1.68 18.30
C LEU A 386 -0.26 1.86 19.08
N GLY A 387 -1.13 2.72 18.58
CA GLY A 387 -2.46 2.93 19.16
C GLY A 387 -3.50 1.90 18.69
N ASN A 388 -4.76 2.14 19.05
CA ASN A 388 -5.84 1.18 18.87
C ASN A 388 -6.38 1.06 17.43
N SER A 389 -5.84 1.84 16.49
CA SER A 389 -6.33 1.91 15.11
C SER A 389 -5.33 1.37 14.08
N TRP A 390 -4.35 0.59 14.54
CA TRP A 390 -3.42 -0.11 13.67
C TRP A 390 -3.85 -1.56 13.47
N TYR A 391 -3.75 -2.02 12.23
CA TYR A 391 -4.13 -3.36 11.79
C TYR A 391 -3.06 -3.94 10.88
N THR A 392 -2.97 -5.26 10.84
CA THR A 392 -2.01 -5.97 9.98
C THR A 392 -2.55 -7.34 9.56
N ASP A 393 -1.77 -8.06 8.77
CA ASP A 393 -2.07 -9.42 8.30
C ASP A 393 -2.36 -10.35 9.46
N LYS A 394 -3.45 -11.13 9.37
CA LYS A 394 -3.80 -12.11 10.39
C LYS A 394 -2.74 -13.20 10.53
N ALA A 395 -2.35 -13.49 11.78
CA ALA A 395 -1.33 -14.49 12.10
C ALA A 395 -1.89 -15.91 12.28
N ASP A 396 -3.21 -16.10 12.16
CA ASP A 396 -3.83 -17.43 12.26
C ASP A 396 -3.27 -18.36 11.16
N ALA A 397 -2.70 -19.50 11.58
CA ALA A 397 -2.09 -20.50 10.70
C ALA A 397 -3.07 -21.03 9.63
N LEU A 398 -4.37 -21.08 9.92
CA LEU A 398 -5.40 -21.51 8.97
C LEU A 398 -5.58 -20.55 7.80
N LEU A 399 -5.17 -19.30 7.97
CA LEU A 399 -5.26 -18.24 6.96
C LEU A 399 -3.99 -18.08 6.12
N TYR A 400 -2.95 -18.87 6.41
CA TYR A 400 -1.77 -18.91 5.55
C TYR A 400 -2.10 -19.58 4.21
N ASP A 401 -1.56 -19.00 3.15
CA ASP A 401 -1.52 -19.60 1.81
C ASP A 401 -0.06 -19.95 1.51
N GLY A 402 0.34 -21.16 1.85
CA GLY A 402 1.73 -21.55 1.89
C GLY A 402 2.54 -20.76 2.91
N ARG A 403 3.47 -19.95 2.42
CA ARG A 403 4.30 -19.05 3.25
C ARG A 403 3.68 -17.66 3.46
N ILE A 404 2.55 -17.40 2.81
CA ILE A 404 1.91 -16.08 2.78
C ILE A 404 1.00 -15.96 3.99
N GLN A 405 1.43 -15.22 5.00
CA GLN A 405 0.63 -14.94 6.19
C GLN A 405 -0.63 -14.16 5.80
N GLY A 406 -1.79 -14.64 6.26
CA GLY A 406 -3.08 -14.04 5.93
C GLY A 406 -3.47 -14.16 4.44
N GLY A 407 -2.70 -14.85 3.59
CA GLY A 407 -2.90 -14.93 2.15
C GLY A 407 -4.30 -15.40 1.73
N LYS A 408 -4.87 -16.36 2.47
CA LYS A 408 -6.23 -16.84 2.22
C LYS A 408 -7.31 -15.79 2.45
N THR A 409 -7.03 -14.72 3.17
CA THR A 409 -8.01 -13.62 3.35
C THR A 409 -8.26 -12.85 2.05
N VAL A 410 -7.31 -12.92 1.11
CA VAL A 410 -7.37 -12.31 -0.22
C VAL A 410 -7.61 -13.38 -1.31
N SER A 411 -6.83 -14.47 -1.31
CA SER A 411 -6.84 -15.45 -2.41
C SER A 411 -8.20 -16.11 -2.62
N LYS A 412 -8.99 -16.30 -1.57
CA LYS A 412 -10.34 -16.87 -1.69
C LYS A 412 -11.34 -16.02 -2.49
N TRP A 413 -11.08 -14.71 -2.62
CA TRP A 413 -11.94 -13.77 -3.33
C TRP A 413 -11.44 -13.42 -4.73
N ARG A 414 -10.26 -13.91 -5.08
CA ARG A 414 -9.60 -13.54 -6.33
C ARG A 414 -10.44 -13.86 -7.57
N ASP A 415 -11.06 -15.05 -7.61
CA ASP A 415 -11.86 -15.46 -8.75
C ASP A 415 -13.11 -14.59 -8.91
N ASP A 416 -13.74 -14.19 -7.80
CA ASP A 416 -14.87 -13.27 -7.82
C ASP A 416 -14.44 -11.90 -8.35
N ALA A 417 -13.33 -11.36 -7.85
CA ALA A 417 -12.79 -10.07 -8.28
C ALA A 417 -12.39 -10.07 -9.76
N LEU A 418 -11.71 -11.13 -10.22
CA LEU A 418 -11.32 -11.27 -11.63
C LEU A 418 -12.53 -11.50 -12.54
N SER A 419 -13.54 -12.25 -12.10
CA SER A 419 -14.79 -12.45 -12.83
C SER A 419 -15.59 -11.15 -12.97
N ASP A 420 -15.58 -10.31 -11.94
CA ASP A 420 -16.20 -8.98 -12.00
C ASP A 420 -15.44 -8.06 -12.96
N TRP A 421 -14.10 -8.08 -12.90
CA TRP A 421 -13.27 -7.29 -13.80
C TRP A 421 -13.37 -7.74 -15.26
N ALA A 422 -13.52 -9.04 -15.53
CA ALA A 422 -13.76 -9.57 -16.86
C ALA A 422 -14.98 -8.93 -17.54
N LYS A 423 -16.06 -8.69 -16.79
CA LYS A 423 -17.26 -7.99 -17.30
C LYS A 423 -16.95 -6.58 -17.82
N ARG A 424 -16.01 -5.86 -17.18
CA ARG A 424 -15.61 -4.53 -17.63
C ARG A 424 -14.71 -4.58 -18.87
N TRP A 425 -13.89 -5.62 -19.00
CA TRP A 425 -13.11 -5.83 -20.23
C TRP A 425 -14.00 -6.10 -21.45
N GLU A 426 -15.15 -6.78 -21.25
CA GLU A 426 -16.13 -6.97 -22.34
C GLU A 426 -16.66 -5.64 -22.88
N TRP A 427 -16.71 -4.58 -22.09
CA TRP A 427 -17.11 -3.26 -22.55
C TRP A 427 -16.14 -2.64 -23.57
N LEU A 428 -14.93 -3.15 -23.67
CA LEU A 428 -13.89 -2.65 -24.57
C LEU A 428 -13.67 -3.54 -25.82
N ARG A 429 -14.43 -4.61 -25.96
CA ARG A 429 -14.37 -5.52 -27.12
C ARG A 429 -15.17 -5.07 -28.33
#